data_981f6574c6fffae76bb22b8fe5cbd42e
#
_entry.id   981f6574c6fffae76bb22b8fe5cbd42e
#
_cell.length_a   1.000
_cell.length_b   1.000
_cell.length_c   1.000
_cell.angle_alpha   90.00
_cell.angle_beta   90.00
_cell.angle_gamma   90.00
#
_symmetry.space_group_name_H-M   'P 1'
#
loop_
_entity.id
_entity.type
_entity.pdbx_description
1 polymer ?
#
loop_
_entity_poly.entity_id
_entity_poly.type
_entity_poly.pdbx_seq_one_letter_code
_entity_poly.pdbx_strand_id
1 'polypeptide(L)' 'MKLHVVIEQDEAGYYVAEVPALPGCLSQGKTYEEAISNIKEAIEGWLEVMESKQSYDPSHFIEVAI' A
#
# COMPACT_ATOMS: atom_id res chain seq x y z
N MET A 1 -10.80 -10.44 -2.87
CA MET A 1 -10.17 -10.07 -1.59
C MET A 1 -10.69 -8.72 -1.13
N LYS A 2 -11.07 -8.62 0.11
CA LYS A 2 -11.56 -7.37 0.70
C LYS A 2 -10.50 -6.79 1.62
N LEU A 3 -10.14 -5.54 1.40
CA LEU A 3 -9.19 -4.83 2.25
C LEU A 3 -9.89 -3.65 2.91
N HIS A 4 -9.62 -3.46 4.18
CA HIS A 4 -10.12 -2.28 4.88
C HIS A 4 -9.19 -1.11 4.62
N VAL A 5 -9.76 0.02 4.29
CA VAL A 5 -9.03 1.26 4.06
C VAL A 5 -9.50 2.28 5.09
N VAL A 6 -8.56 2.86 5.80
CA VAL A 6 -8.83 3.95 6.74
C VAL A 6 -8.56 5.25 6.02
N ILE A 7 -9.53 6.17 6.06
CA ILE A 7 -9.38 7.48 5.42
C ILE A 7 -9.62 8.56 6.46
N GLU A 8 -8.66 9.48 6.58
CA GLU A 8 -8.74 10.61 7.48
C GLU A 8 -8.37 11.89 6.73
N GLN A 9 -8.97 13.00 7.13
CA GLN A 9 -8.63 14.29 6.59
C GLN A 9 -7.58 14.94 7.50
N ASP A 10 -6.48 15.43 6.91
CA ASP A 10 -5.45 16.10 7.67
C ASP A 10 -5.77 17.60 7.87
N GLU A 11 -4.90 18.30 8.59
CA GLU A 11 -5.10 19.72 8.90
C GLU A 11 -5.10 20.61 7.67
N ALA A 12 -4.42 20.20 6.62
CA ALA A 12 -4.36 20.93 5.36
C ALA A 12 -5.57 20.68 4.46
N GLY A 13 -6.46 19.76 4.85
CA GLY A 13 -7.64 19.42 4.09
C GLY A 13 -7.46 18.28 3.11
N TYR A 14 -6.28 17.65 3.07
CA TYR A 14 -6.06 16.47 2.27
C TYR A 14 -6.65 15.23 2.93
N TYR A 15 -7.12 14.31 2.11
CA TYR A 15 -7.57 13.01 2.59
C TYR A 15 -6.41 12.03 2.51
N VAL A 16 -6.11 11.37 3.62
CA VAL A 16 -5.04 10.37 3.71
C VAL A 16 -5.67 9.01 3.83
N ALA A 17 -5.29 8.09 2.96
CA ALA A 17 -5.79 6.72 2.95
C ALA A 17 -4.68 5.77 3.36
N GLU A 18 -5.02 4.79 4.16
CA GLU A 18 -4.09 3.77 4.65
C GLU A 18 -4.74 2.41 4.62
N VAL A 19 -3.96 1.39 4.29
CA VAL A 19 -4.40 0.00 4.37
C VAL A 19 -3.64 -0.67 5.51
N PRO A 20 -4.25 -0.83 6.69
CA PRO A 20 -3.55 -1.39 7.84
C PRO A 20 -2.99 -2.80 7.62
N ALA A 21 -3.65 -3.60 6.79
CA ALA A 21 -3.20 -4.96 6.48
C ALA A 21 -1.94 -4.99 5.59
N LEU A 22 -1.62 -3.88 4.93
CA LEU A 22 -0.46 -3.79 4.02
C LEU A 22 0.49 -2.71 4.54
N PRO A 23 1.50 -3.08 5.34
CA PRO A 23 2.40 -2.09 5.94
C PRO A 23 3.06 -1.18 4.92
N GLY A 24 2.97 0.12 5.16
CA GLY A 24 3.52 1.13 4.25
C GLY A 24 2.65 1.46 3.06
N CYS A 25 1.47 0.86 2.93
CA CYS A 25 0.56 1.17 1.84
C CYS A 25 -0.30 2.38 2.22
N LEU A 26 0.17 3.55 1.81
CA LEU A 26 -0.45 4.84 2.11
C LEU A 26 -0.63 5.63 0.82
N SER A 27 -1.64 6.48 0.80
CA SER A 27 -1.83 7.42 -0.29
C SER A 27 -2.62 8.62 0.20
N GLN A 28 -2.72 9.67 -0.61
CA GLN A 28 -3.48 10.84 -0.26
C GLN A 28 -4.11 11.46 -1.51
N GLY A 29 -5.07 12.33 -1.30
CA GLY A 29 -5.72 13.06 -2.37
C GLY A 29 -6.34 14.34 -1.85
N LYS A 30 -6.64 15.24 -2.76
CA LYS A 30 -7.31 16.51 -2.42
C LYS A 30 -8.78 16.31 -2.13
N THR A 31 -9.37 15.25 -2.66
CA THR A 31 -10.76 14.87 -2.42
C THR A 31 -10.82 13.44 -1.93
N TYR A 32 -11.95 13.06 -1.36
CA TYR A 32 -12.19 11.69 -0.91
C TYR A 32 -12.03 10.70 -2.08
N GLU A 33 -12.65 11.01 -3.21
CA GLU A 33 -12.60 10.16 -4.42
C GLU A 33 -11.19 10.02 -4.96
N GLU A 34 -10.42 11.10 -4.92
CA GLU A 34 -9.02 11.05 -5.35
C GLU A 34 -8.19 10.16 -4.44
N ALA A 35 -8.39 10.26 -3.12
CA ALA A 35 -7.70 9.41 -2.16
C ALA A 35 -8.04 7.94 -2.37
N ILE A 36 -9.31 7.62 -2.65
CA ILE A 36 -9.75 6.25 -2.95
C ILE A 36 -9.08 5.74 -4.22
N SER A 37 -9.06 6.53 -5.28
CA SER A 37 -8.42 6.17 -6.54
C SER A 37 -6.93 5.92 -6.33
N ASN A 38 -6.28 6.81 -5.61
CA ASN A 38 -4.84 6.72 -5.36
C ASN A 38 -4.48 5.52 -4.48
N ILE A 39 -5.29 5.20 -3.46
CA ILE A 39 -5.00 4.04 -2.63
C ILE A 39 -5.20 2.72 -3.38
N LYS A 40 -6.13 2.68 -4.33
CA LYS A 40 -6.29 1.50 -5.19
C LYS A 40 -5.04 1.24 -6.01
N GLU A 41 -4.46 2.28 -6.59
CA GLU A 41 -3.20 2.17 -7.33
C GLU A 41 -2.05 1.76 -6.41
N ALA A 42 -2.02 2.31 -5.20
CA ALA A 42 -1.00 1.96 -4.21
C ALA A 42 -1.09 0.49 -3.80
N ILE A 43 -2.31 -0.04 -3.64
CA ILE A 43 -2.54 -1.45 -3.33
C ILE A 43 -2.02 -2.33 -4.46
N GLU A 44 -2.37 -1.99 -5.69
CA GLU A 44 -1.93 -2.74 -6.86
C GLU A 44 -0.40 -2.77 -6.96
N GLY A 45 0.25 -1.61 -6.76
CA GLY A 45 1.69 -1.51 -6.77
C GLY A 45 2.34 -2.29 -5.63
N TRP A 46 1.74 -2.24 -4.45
CA TRP A 46 2.24 -2.97 -3.28
C TRP A 46 2.21 -4.49 -3.54
N LEU A 47 1.09 -5.01 -4.05
CA LEU A 47 0.94 -6.43 -4.36
C LEU A 47 1.89 -6.86 -5.48
N GLU A 48 2.08 -6.01 -6.48
CA GLU A 48 2.99 -6.27 -7.58
C GLU A 48 4.45 -6.38 -7.10
N VAL A 49 4.86 -5.48 -6.20
CA VAL A 49 6.19 -5.52 -5.61
C VAL A 49 6.39 -6.79 -4.79
N MET A 50 5.39 -7.20 -4.02
CA MET A 50 5.47 -8.43 -3.23
C MET A 50 5.55 -9.65 -4.13
N GLU A 51 4.83 -9.67 -5.23
CA GLU A 51 4.89 -10.73 -6.23
C GLU A 51 6.28 -10.79 -6.87
N SER A 52 6.86 -9.65 -7.21
CA SER A 52 8.23 -9.56 -7.74
C SER A 52 9.25 -10.12 -6.77
N LYS A 53 9.07 -9.87 -5.48
CA LYS A 53 9.98 -10.37 -4.45
C LYS A 53 9.99 -11.88 -4.36
N GLN A 54 8.92 -12.55 -4.78
CA GLN A 54 8.86 -14.00 -4.82
C GLN A 54 9.67 -14.60 -5.95
N SER A 55 10.14 -13.79 -6.89
CA SER A 55 10.92 -14.18 -8.05
C SER A 55 12.42 -13.95 -7.87
N TYR A 56 12.91 -13.90 -6.65
CA TYR A 56 14.31 -13.67 -6.37
C TYR A 56 15.21 -14.73 -6.95
N ASP A 57 16.35 -14.30 -7.46
CA ASP A 57 17.45 -15.18 -7.78
C ASP A 57 17.95 -15.83 -6.46
N PRO A 58 17.99 -17.17 -6.38
CA PRO A 58 18.44 -17.85 -5.15
C PRO A 58 19.82 -17.42 -4.66
N SER A 59 20.68 -16.93 -5.54
CA SER A 59 22.03 -16.48 -5.16
C SER A 59 21.99 -15.19 -4.31
N HIS A 60 20.89 -14.48 -4.32
CA HIS A 60 20.70 -13.25 -3.55
C HIS A 60 19.76 -13.45 -2.38
N PHE A 61 19.29 -14.65 -2.16
CA PHE A 61 18.33 -14.96 -1.13
C PHE A 61 19.04 -15.43 0.14
N ILE A 62 18.74 -14.76 1.25
CA ILE A 62 19.24 -15.15 2.56
C ILE A 62 18.04 -15.49 3.43
N GLU A 63 18.02 -16.74 3.89
CA GLU A 63 16.98 -17.18 4.81
C GLU A 63 17.46 -16.96 6.25
N VAL A 64 16.64 -16.21 7.01
CA VAL A 64 16.93 -15.95 8.41
C VAL A 64 15.87 -16.63 9.26
N ALA A 65 16.28 -17.56 10.09
CA ALA A 65 15.37 -18.19 11.04
C ALA A 65 15.25 -17.31 12.29
N ILE A 66 14.03 -17.07 12.70
CA ILE A 66 13.72 -16.25 13.87
C ILE A 66 13.13 -17.14 14.97
#